data_b16776404e587c5b80ee8b8bdb4bac5a
#
_entry.id   b16776404e587c5b80ee8b8bdb4bac5a
#
_cell.length_a   1.000
_cell.length_b   1.000
_cell.length_c   1.000
_cell.angle_alpha   90.00
_cell.angle_beta   90.00
_cell.angle_gamma   90.00
#
_symmetry.space_group_name_H-M   'P 1'
#
loop_
_entity.id
_entity.type
_entity.pdbx_description
1 polymer ?
#
loop_
_entity_poly.entity_id
_entity_poly.type
_entity_poly.pdbx_seq_one_letter_code
_entity_poly.pdbx_strand_id
1 'polypeptide(L)'
;MPRNSFIQMTKLHNVRGRIYYISSPKKQENLYAVYETTDRNFWTDLAKYNQAEFKKSGTEGKCIEARELIIALPESFTEYPPDRLLQIFTDHFRQTYETDCIAALHHNKRKTNYHIHLIFSERTLLEQPIEKVATRNMFYDEKGNHVRTKKEILDEEGNIRKRCKVIHKGEVYERQIFSIKDKHFKAENFLDTVKQDYTNLINQYVQDEKQRLQVFERGGMYLATKKIGKNNPKAAEMEADNAKRTLWNQTVDRAIVTGVAKSEIMQIKKERITDRIAESVWIYGNRPNLLSSIIGTAIAVLELLISKVLLKTLELADKVISKELEAEPENTDFKEQKAVPEESRKQADTPKPAIPPRPQPSPEAVSYKHLCEIYQKLQE
;
A
#
# COMPACT_ATOMS: atom_id res chain seq x y z
N MET A 1 13.66 -8.42 -10.60
CA MET A 1 12.48 -8.74 -9.75
C MET A 1 11.53 -7.56 -9.63
N PRO A 2 10.22 -7.75 -9.57
CA PRO A 2 9.28 -6.65 -9.37
C PRO A 2 9.55 -5.98 -8.02
N ARG A 3 9.43 -4.66 -8.00
CA ARG A 3 9.54 -3.87 -6.77
C ARG A 3 8.31 -4.07 -5.90
N ASN A 4 8.46 -3.97 -4.59
CA ASN A 4 7.30 -4.01 -3.70
C ASN A 4 6.55 -2.68 -3.74
N SER A 5 5.22 -2.74 -3.77
CA SER A 5 4.36 -1.58 -3.60
C SER A 5 4.50 -1.02 -2.18
N PHE A 6 4.37 0.30 -2.04
CA PHE A 6 4.33 0.94 -0.74
C PHE A 6 2.97 1.62 -0.55
N ILE A 7 2.15 1.01 0.31
CA ILE A 7 0.86 1.54 0.71
C ILE A 7 0.77 1.46 2.23
N GLN A 8 0.56 2.60 2.86
CA GLN A 8 0.50 2.73 4.31
C GLN A 8 -0.81 3.38 4.72
N MET A 9 -1.42 2.91 5.82
CA MET A 9 -2.60 3.53 6.42
C MET A 9 -2.25 4.15 7.75
N THR A 10 -2.78 5.35 8.00
CA THR A 10 -2.65 6.08 9.27
C THR A 10 -4.01 6.52 9.80
N LYS A 11 -4.13 6.62 11.13
CA LYS A 11 -5.30 7.16 11.82
C LYS A 11 -5.14 8.65 11.99
N LEU A 12 -6.17 9.43 11.63
CA LEU A 12 -6.15 10.89 11.76
C LEU A 12 -6.95 11.33 12.99
N HIS A 13 -6.32 12.16 13.81
CA HIS A 13 -6.91 12.76 15.00
C HIS A 13 -7.23 14.25 14.82
N ASN A 14 -6.86 14.80 13.66
CA ASN A 14 -7.18 16.15 13.21
C ASN A 14 -7.28 16.13 11.68
N VAL A 15 -8.45 15.71 11.17
CA VAL A 15 -8.67 15.58 9.74
C VAL A 15 -8.60 16.92 9.01
N ARG A 16 -9.15 17.98 9.59
CA ARG A 16 -9.13 19.33 8.98
C ARG A 16 -7.70 19.86 8.81
N GLY A 17 -6.88 19.74 9.86
CA GLY A 17 -5.47 20.16 9.80
C GLY A 17 -4.69 19.33 8.79
N ARG A 18 -4.99 18.04 8.66
CA ARG A 18 -4.34 17.17 7.70
C ARG A 18 -4.74 17.50 6.27
N ILE A 19 -6.04 17.71 6.00
CA ILE A 19 -6.55 18.14 4.69
C ILE A 19 -5.87 19.46 4.26
N TYR A 20 -5.86 20.45 5.14
CA TYR A 20 -5.15 21.72 4.87
C TYR A 20 -3.69 21.49 4.53
N TYR A 21 -3.01 20.61 5.26
CA TYR A 21 -1.59 20.32 5.03
C TYR A 21 -1.33 19.70 3.67
N ILE A 22 -2.12 18.67 3.26
CA ILE A 22 -1.89 17.97 2.00
C ILE A 22 -2.35 18.74 0.77
N SER A 23 -3.38 19.62 0.89
CA SER A 23 -4.00 20.32 -0.23
C SER A 23 -3.58 21.78 -0.41
N SER A 24 -2.67 22.28 0.44
CA SER A 24 -2.24 23.68 0.39
C SER A 24 -0.93 23.84 -0.38
N PRO A 25 -0.88 24.58 -1.50
CA PRO A 25 0.36 24.89 -2.20
C PRO A 25 1.39 25.62 -1.32
N LYS A 26 0.94 26.36 -0.30
CA LYS A 26 1.85 27.03 0.67
C LYS A 26 2.58 26.03 1.58
N LYS A 27 2.03 24.82 1.78
CA LYS A 27 2.60 23.78 2.64
C LYS A 27 3.29 22.69 1.85
N GLN A 28 2.88 22.48 0.61
CA GLN A 28 3.37 21.44 -0.29
C GLN A 28 3.96 22.07 -1.55
N GLU A 29 5.27 22.18 -1.59
CA GLU A 29 6.01 22.77 -2.71
C GLU A 29 5.79 22.01 -4.03
N ASN A 30 5.67 20.69 -3.96
CA ASN A 30 5.46 19.81 -5.10
C ASN A 30 4.05 19.18 -5.10
N LEU A 31 3.02 20.00 -4.88
CA LEU A 31 1.62 19.62 -5.05
C LEU A 31 1.24 19.71 -6.53
N TYR A 32 0.76 18.60 -7.10
CA TYR A 32 0.38 18.52 -8.52
C TYR A 32 -1.13 18.58 -8.73
N ALA A 33 -1.91 17.91 -7.88
CA ALA A 33 -3.36 17.86 -7.98
C ALA A 33 -4.03 17.66 -6.62
N VAL A 34 -5.28 18.10 -6.51
CA VAL A 34 -6.19 17.82 -5.39
C VAL A 34 -7.53 17.41 -5.97
N TYR A 35 -8.10 16.32 -5.47
CA TYR A 35 -9.41 15.83 -5.90
C TYR A 35 -10.28 15.49 -4.68
N GLU A 36 -11.52 15.97 -4.68
CA GLU A 36 -12.48 15.85 -3.58
C GLU A 36 -13.78 15.24 -4.10
N THR A 37 -14.29 14.22 -3.42
CA THR A 37 -15.56 13.57 -3.78
C THR A 37 -16.76 14.19 -3.10
N THR A 38 -16.51 15.06 -2.12
CA THR A 38 -17.53 15.76 -1.32
C THR A 38 -17.04 17.15 -0.90
N ASP A 39 -17.94 17.99 -0.44
CA ASP A 39 -17.62 19.35 0.04
C ASP A 39 -16.72 19.35 1.29
N ARG A 40 -15.90 20.38 1.45
CA ARG A 40 -15.00 20.52 2.62
C ARG A 40 -15.71 20.66 3.94
N ASN A 41 -16.96 21.16 3.95
CA ASN A 41 -17.78 21.24 5.16
C ASN A 41 -18.09 19.85 5.71
N PHE A 42 -18.25 18.84 4.84
CA PHE A 42 -18.39 17.45 5.25
C PHE A 42 -17.32 17.03 6.27
N TRP A 43 -16.06 17.32 6.01
CA TRP A 43 -14.93 16.95 6.89
C TRP A 43 -14.95 17.71 8.21
N THR A 44 -15.46 18.94 8.20
CA THR A 44 -15.63 19.75 9.41
C THR A 44 -16.71 19.16 10.30
N ASP A 45 -17.84 18.78 9.71
CA ASP A 45 -18.97 18.22 10.43
C ASP A 45 -18.71 16.78 10.88
N LEU A 46 -18.02 15.99 10.05
CA LEU A 46 -17.53 14.66 10.42
C LEU A 46 -16.60 14.71 11.64
N ALA A 47 -15.64 15.67 11.66
CA ALA A 47 -14.74 15.83 12.80
C ALA A 47 -15.51 16.17 14.08
N LYS A 48 -16.42 17.16 14.03
CA LYS A 48 -17.27 17.55 15.18
C LYS A 48 -18.10 16.38 15.67
N TYR A 49 -18.74 15.65 14.72
CA TYR A 49 -19.59 14.51 15.05
C TYR A 49 -18.78 13.37 15.70
N ASN A 50 -17.65 13.01 15.13
CA ASN A 50 -16.76 11.98 15.71
C ASN A 50 -16.25 12.36 17.10
N GLN A 51 -15.87 13.63 17.33
CA GLN A 51 -15.42 14.10 18.64
C GLN A 51 -16.57 14.05 19.67
N ALA A 52 -17.79 14.43 19.30
CA ALA A 52 -18.96 14.34 20.16
C ALA A 52 -19.28 12.90 20.56
N GLU A 53 -19.31 11.98 19.59
CA GLU A 53 -19.54 10.55 19.82
C GLU A 53 -18.43 9.92 20.68
N PHE A 54 -17.17 10.28 20.41
CA PHE A 54 -16.03 9.81 21.20
C PHE A 54 -16.13 10.27 22.67
N LYS A 55 -16.50 11.53 22.89
CA LYS A 55 -16.70 12.06 24.25
C LYS A 55 -17.85 11.34 24.97
N LYS A 56 -18.96 11.06 24.28
CA LYS A 56 -20.11 10.30 24.85
C LYS A 56 -19.72 8.87 25.23
N SER A 57 -18.80 8.23 24.48
CA SER A 57 -18.40 6.85 24.72
C SER A 57 -17.59 6.65 26.00
N GLY A 58 -17.03 7.72 26.58
CA GLY A 58 -16.15 7.63 27.74
C GLY A 58 -14.82 6.90 27.48
N THR A 59 -14.50 6.60 26.20
CA THR A 59 -13.29 5.87 25.83
C THR A 59 -12.06 6.74 26.04
N GLU A 60 -11.03 6.22 26.65
CA GLU A 60 -9.74 6.89 26.80
C GLU A 60 -8.97 6.95 25.48
N GLY A 61 -8.07 7.93 25.36
CA GLY A 61 -7.19 8.11 24.21
C GLY A 61 -7.59 9.25 23.27
N LYS A 62 -7.29 9.11 21.99
CA LYS A 62 -7.56 10.14 20.97
C LYS A 62 -8.63 9.67 19.99
N CYS A 63 -9.59 10.56 19.72
CA CYS A 63 -10.61 10.32 18.72
C CYS A 63 -9.99 10.08 17.33
N ILE A 64 -10.43 9.06 16.61
CA ILE A 64 -10.12 8.87 15.20
C ILE A 64 -11.22 9.58 14.41
N GLU A 65 -10.85 10.67 13.71
CA GLU A 65 -11.78 11.46 12.91
C GLU A 65 -11.92 10.92 11.49
N ALA A 66 -10.80 10.43 10.90
CA ALA A 66 -10.73 9.84 9.58
C ALA A 66 -9.49 8.94 9.48
N ARG A 67 -9.28 8.32 8.31
CA ARG A 67 -8.05 7.58 7.98
C ARG A 67 -7.42 8.15 6.72
N GLU A 68 -6.12 7.88 6.57
CA GLU A 68 -5.34 8.29 5.41
C GLU A 68 -4.57 7.10 4.86
N LEU A 69 -4.64 6.90 3.56
CA LEU A 69 -3.74 6.06 2.79
C LEU A 69 -2.65 6.92 2.17
N ILE A 70 -1.41 6.43 2.20
CA ILE A 70 -0.29 6.96 1.43
C ILE A 70 0.05 5.88 0.41
N ILE A 71 -0.09 6.20 -0.87
CA ILE A 71 0.10 5.27 -1.99
C ILE A 71 1.27 5.80 -2.82
N ALA A 72 2.42 5.10 -2.77
CA ALA A 72 3.55 5.45 -3.61
C ALA A 72 3.32 4.94 -5.04
N LEU A 73 3.62 5.80 -6.00
CA LEU A 73 3.50 5.52 -7.42
C LEU A 73 4.89 5.33 -8.06
N PRO A 74 5.02 4.53 -9.12
CA PRO A 74 6.21 4.50 -9.96
C PRO A 74 6.50 5.89 -10.54
N GLU A 75 7.78 6.23 -10.75
CA GLU A 75 8.19 7.52 -11.29
C GLU A 75 7.66 7.77 -12.70
N SER A 76 7.47 6.72 -13.49
CA SER A 76 6.84 6.81 -14.83
C SER A 76 5.41 7.38 -14.82
N PHE A 77 4.75 7.37 -13.66
CA PHE A 77 3.41 7.94 -13.51
C PHE A 77 3.41 9.48 -13.56
N THR A 78 4.57 10.11 -13.49
CA THR A 78 4.71 11.56 -13.74
C THR A 78 4.41 11.95 -15.19
N GLU A 79 4.38 11.01 -16.12
CA GLU A 79 4.01 11.21 -17.51
C GLU A 79 2.49 11.32 -17.72
N TYR A 80 1.69 10.88 -16.74
CA TYR A 80 0.24 10.99 -16.80
C TYR A 80 -0.24 12.37 -16.34
N PRO A 81 -1.36 12.90 -16.90
CA PRO A 81 -1.99 14.12 -16.40
C PRO A 81 -2.36 13.97 -14.91
N PRO A 82 -1.83 14.81 -13.99
CA PRO A 82 -1.96 14.64 -12.55
C PRO A 82 -3.40 14.58 -12.06
N ASP A 83 -4.28 15.46 -12.58
CA ASP A 83 -5.69 15.50 -12.17
C ASP A 83 -6.42 14.20 -12.53
N ARG A 84 -6.19 13.72 -13.77
CA ARG A 84 -6.82 12.48 -14.24
C ARG A 84 -6.32 11.26 -13.46
N LEU A 85 -5.02 11.20 -13.23
CA LEU A 85 -4.42 10.13 -12.45
C LEU A 85 -5.01 10.10 -11.03
N LEU A 86 -5.04 11.26 -10.36
CA LEU A 86 -5.57 11.37 -9.00
C LEU A 86 -7.05 11.01 -8.93
N GLN A 87 -7.84 11.44 -9.91
CA GLN A 87 -9.26 11.10 -10.02
C GLN A 87 -9.46 9.58 -10.10
N ILE A 88 -8.76 8.89 -11.01
CA ILE A 88 -8.87 7.43 -11.17
C ILE A 88 -8.61 6.70 -9.84
N PHE A 89 -7.54 7.06 -9.14
CA PHE A 89 -7.16 6.40 -7.89
C PHE A 89 -8.13 6.70 -6.74
N THR A 90 -8.70 7.89 -6.73
CA THR A 90 -9.67 8.29 -5.69
C THR A 90 -11.05 7.69 -5.95
N ASP A 91 -11.52 7.74 -7.20
CA ASP A 91 -12.80 7.16 -7.58
C ASP A 91 -12.81 5.64 -7.43
N HIS A 92 -11.68 4.97 -7.68
CA HIS A 92 -11.52 3.55 -7.38
C HIS A 92 -11.81 3.23 -5.91
N PHE A 93 -11.25 4.00 -4.97
CA PHE A 93 -11.52 3.80 -3.54
C PHE A 93 -12.98 4.11 -3.19
N ARG A 94 -13.50 5.23 -3.69
CA ARG A 94 -14.89 5.63 -3.46
C ARG A 94 -15.89 4.58 -3.92
N GLN A 95 -15.68 4.03 -5.11
CA GLN A 95 -16.57 3.02 -5.69
C GLN A 95 -16.47 1.67 -4.97
N THR A 96 -15.24 1.28 -4.56
CA THR A 96 -15.01 0.01 -3.87
C THR A 96 -15.57 0.00 -2.44
N TYR A 97 -15.47 1.14 -1.73
CA TYR A 97 -15.79 1.22 -0.31
C TYR A 97 -16.97 2.16 0.01
N GLU A 98 -17.63 2.72 -0.99
CA GLU A 98 -18.81 3.59 -0.89
C GLU A 98 -18.64 4.70 0.16
N THR A 99 -17.44 5.31 0.21
CA THR A 99 -17.13 6.34 1.20
C THR A 99 -16.52 7.58 0.57
N ASP A 100 -16.78 8.75 1.19
CA ASP A 100 -16.25 10.00 0.71
C ASP A 100 -14.76 10.14 0.99
N CYS A 101 -14.06 10.72 0.00
CA CYS A 101 -12.62 10.87 -0.04
C CYS A 101 -12.20 12.29 -0.41
N ILE A 102 -11.00 12.67 0.06
CA ILE A 102 -10.21 13.75 -0.48
C ILE A 102 -8.80 13.24 -0.69
N ALA A 103 -8.24 13.53 -1.85
CA ALA A 103 -6.89 13.10 -2.18
C ALA A 103 -6.02 14.25 -2.69
N ALA A 104 -4.71 14.12 -2.52
CA ALA A 104 -3.71 15.04 -3.04
C ALA A 104 -2.51 14.27 -3.58
N LEU A 105 -1.99 14.71 -4.72
CA LEU A 105 -0.88 14.09 -5.43
C LEU A 105 0.36 14.95 -5.29
N HIS A 106 1.42 14.37 -4.76
CA HIS A 106 2.66 15.09 -4.44
C HIS A 106 3.92 14.38 -4.92
N HIS A 107 5.01 15.18 -5.06
CA HIS A 107 6.36 14.67 -4.83
C HIS A 107 6.88 15.07 -3.45
N ASN A 108 7.83 14.28 -2.92
CA ASN A 108 8.65 14.77 -1.81
C ASN A 108 9.57 15.90 -2.29
N LYS A 109 10.21 16.65 -1.36
CA LYS A 109 11.10 17.78 -1.71
C LYS A 109 12.23 17.42 -2.67
N ARG A 110 12.73 16.17 -2.63
CA ARG A 110 13.83 15.68 -3.48
C ARG A 110 13.34 15.12 -4.82
N LYS A 111 12.03 15.12 -5.07
CA LYS A 111 11.40 14.51 -6.26
C LYS A 111 11.80 13.05 -6.49
N THR A 112 11.93 12.27 -5.41
CA THR A 112 12.29 10.85 -5.45
C THR A 112 11.15 9.94 -4.99
N ASN A 113 9.99 10.51 -4.67
CA ASN A 113 8.83 9.76 -4.18
C ASN A 113 7.54 10.44 -4.61
N TYR A 114 6.98 9.99 -5.72
CA TYR A 114 5.68 10.38 -6.22
C TYR A 114 4.60 9.59 -5.52
N HIS A 115 3.63 10.25 -4.91
CA HIS A 115 2.66 9.55 -4.05
C HIS A 115 1.34 10.31 -3.90
N ILE A 116 0.32 9.54 -3.62
CA ILE A 116 -1.03 10.03 -3.31
C ILE A 116 -1.24 9.97 -1.79
N HIS A 117 -1.74 11.06 -1.23
CA HIS A 117 -2.42 11.08 0.06
C HIS A 117 -3.92 10.98 -0.18
N LEU A 118 -4.57 9.90 0.26
CA LEU A 118 -6.00 9.70 0.16
C LEU A 118 -6.60 9.62 1.56
N ILE A 119 -7.37 10.62 1.94
CA ILE A 119 -8.10 10.66 3.22
C ILE A 119 -9.53 10.20 2.96
N PHE A 120 -10.02 9.29 3.80
CA PHE A 120 -11.36 8.74 3.70
C PHE A 120 -12.08 8.70 5.04
N SER A 121 -13.41 8.74 4.99
CA SER A 121 -14.29 8.68 6.15
C SER A 121 -14.57 7.22 6.54
N GLU A 122 -14.72 6.95 7.84
CA GLU A 122 -15.29 5.68 8.34
C GLU A 122 -16.82 5.72 8.44
N ARG A 123 -17.46 6.84 8.00
CA ARG A 123 -18.90 7.08 8.06
C ARG A 123 -19.38 7.70 6.77
N THR A 124 -20.61 7.46 6.41
CA THR A 124 -21.32 8.11 5.32
C THR A 124 -22.28 9.16 5.86
N LEU A 125 -22.49 10.23 5.10
CA LEU A 125 -23.53 11.21 5.40
C LEU A 125 -24.89 10.57 5.11
N LEU A 126 -25.84 10.69 6.04
CA LEU A 126 -27.19 10.17 5.87
C LEU A 126 -28.00 11.14 4.99
N GLU A 127 -28.80 10.61 4.07
CA GLU A 127 -29.69 11.41 3.23
C GLU A 127 -30.70 12.20 4.09
N GLN A 128 -31.20 11.57 5.15
CA GLN A 128 -32.02 12.20 6.14
C GLN A 128 -31.46 11.94 7.54
N PRO A 129 -31.35 13.01 8.37
CA PRO A 129 -30.93 12.85 9.76
C PRO A 129 -31.87 11.96 10.53
N ILE A 130 -31.34 11.04 11.33
CA ILE A 130 -32.13 10.25 12.25
C ILE A 130 -32.33 11.07 13.53
N GLU A 131 -33.56 11.43 13.82
CA GLU A 131 -33.92 12.21 15.01
C GLU A 131 -34.26 11.29 16.17
N LYS A 132 -33.65 11.54 17.33
CA LYS A 132 -34.03 10.90 18.59
C LYS A 132 -34.95 11.83 19.35
N VAL A 133 -36.17 11.37 19.53
CA VAL A 133 -37.23 12.09 20.26
C VAL A 133 -37.31 11.56 21.68
N ALA A 134 -37.39 12.47 22.64
CA ALA A 134 -37.53 12.11 24.05
C ALA A 134 -38.90 11.45 24.33
N THR A 135 -38.88 10.19 24.75
CA THR A 135 -40.09 9.43 25.12
C THR A 135 -40.64 9.80 26.51
N ARG A 136 -39.80 10.48 27.31
CA ARG A 136 -40.11 11.02 28.64
C ARG A 136 -39.32 12.28 28.88
N ASN A 137 -39.64 13.06 29.93
CA ASN A 137 -38.78 14.17 30.35
C ASN A 137 -37.41 13.65 30.79
N MET A 138 -36.35 14.30 30.31
CA MET A 138 -34.93 13.96 30.62
C MET A 138 -34.31 15.18 31.31
N PHE A 139 -33.53 14.93 32.34
CA PHE A 139 -32.88 15.95 33.17
C PHE A 139 -31.38 15.81 33.11
N TYR A 140 -30.69 16.93 33.04
CA TYR A 140 -29.20 16.97 32.96
C TYR A 140 -28.67 17.97 33.98
N ASP A 141 -27.64 17.57 34.69
CA ASP A 141 -26.95 18.43 35.65
C ASP A 141 -26.12 19.53 34.97
N GLU A 142 -25.44 20.36 35.77
CA GLU A 142 -24.58 21.46 35.32
C GLU A 142 -23.40 20.99 34.51
N LYS A 143 -22.98 19.71 34.66
CA LYS A 143 -21.88 19.06 33.94
C LYS A 143 -22.36 18.37 32.64
N GLY A 144 -23.69 18.36 32.40
CA GLY A 144 -24.30 17.69 31.28
C GLY A 144 -24.51 16.19 31.49
N ASN A 145 -24.39 15.68 32.72
CA ASN A 145 -24.70 14.29 33.02
C ASN A 145 -26.22 14.11 33.16
N HIS A 146 -26.72 13.00 32.65
CA HIS A 146 -28.12 12.64 32.81
C HIS A 146 -28.38 12.27 34.26
N VAL A 147 -29.39 12.91 34.87
CA VAL A 147 -29.89 12.61 36.23
C VAL A 147 -31.29 12.02 36.17
N ARG A 148 -31.64 11.28 37.21
CA ARG A 148 -32.85 10.46 37.21
C ARG A 148 -34.11 11.26 37.43
N THR A 149 -34.07 12.29 38.30
CA THR A 149 -35.23 13.04 38.72
C THR A 149 -35.04 14.54 38.55
N LYS A 150 -36.18 15.28 38.38
CA LYS A 150 -36.17 16.74 38.33
C LYS A 150 -35.62 17.37 39.61
N LYS A 151 -35.80 16.74 40.76
CA LYS A 151 -35.33 17.26 42.06
C LYS A 151 -33.85 17.46 42.13
N GLU A 152 -33.05 16.64 41.42
CA GLU A 152 -31.59 16.68 41.38
C GLU A 152 -31.03 17.91 40.64
N ILE A 153 -31.88 18.65 39.90
CA ILE A 153 -31.49 19.84 39.15
C ILE A 153 -32.13 21.13 39.70
N LEU A 154 -32.90 21.05 40.81
CA LEU A 154 -33.50 22.18 41.45
C LEU A 154 -32.58 22.80 42.53
N ASP A 155 -32.74 24.09 42.75
CA ASP A 155 -32.21 24.79 43.92
C ASP A 155 -33.15 24.68 45.13
N GLU A 156 -32.77 25.32 46.25
CA GLU A 156 -33.58 25.34 47.49
C GLU A 156 -34.93 26.03 47.30
N GLU A 157 -35.05 26.92 46.30
CA GLU A 157 -36.25 27.68 45.98
C GLU A 157 -37.16 26.92 44.98
N GLY A 158 -36.71 25.74 44.51
CA GLY A 158 -37.49 24.93 43.54
C GLY A 158 -37.32 25.34 42.08
N ASN A 159 -36.37 26.24 41.76
CA ASN A 159 -36.02 26.63 40.40
C ASN A 159 -34.96 25.71 39.81
N ILE A 160 -34.90 25.62 38.47
CA ILE A 160 -33.86 24.86 37.79
C ILE A 160 -32.52 25.62 37.90
N ARG A 161 -31.50 24.96 38.45
CA ARG A 161 -30.18 25.53 38.62
C ARG A 161 -29.56 25.93 37.28
N LYS A 162 -28.76 27.01 37.28
CA LYS A 162 -28.06 27.52 36.10
C LYS A 162 -27.25 26.38 35.46
N ARG A 163 -27.26 26.27 34.12
CA ARG A 163 -26.60 25.26 33.29
C ARG A 163 -27.22 23.85 33.35
N CYS A 164 -28.22 23.58 34.21
CA CYS A 164 -29.00 22.37 34.10
C CYS A 164 -29.94 22.45 32.90
N LYS A 165 -30.22 21.31 32.28
CA LYS A 165 -31.03 21.22 31.07
C LYS A 165 -32.18 20.24 31.30
N VAL A 166 -33.38 20.64 30.85
CA VAL A 166 -34.56 19.76 30.75
C VAL A 166 -34.85 19.56 29.26
N ILE A 167 -35.10 18.33 28.89
CA ILE A 167 -35.61 17.97 27.56
C ILE A 167 -37.01 17.37 27.81
N HIS A 168 -38.01 17.96 27.22
CA HIS A 168 -39.38 17.53 27.42
C HIS A 168 -39.73 16.33 26.53
N LYS A 169 -40.67 15.53 26.96
CA LYS A 169 -41.26 14.47 26.15
C LYS A 169 -41.74 15.06 24.81
N GLY A 170 -41.34 14.42 23.70
CA GLY A 170 -41.63 14.87 22.34
C GLY A 170 -40.58 15.80 21.72
N GLU A 171 -39.62 16.32 22.49
CA GLU A 171 -38.55 17.13 21.93
C GLU A 171 -37.46 16.27 21.26
N VAL A 172 -36.95 16.74 20.12
CA VAL A 172 -35.78 16.17 19.46
C VAL A 172 -34.53 16.57 20.25
N TYR A 173 -33.83 15.61 20.83
CA TYR A 173 -32.68 15.88 21.66
C TYR A 173 -31.33 15.53 20.99
N GLU A 174 -31.38 14.73 19.95
CA GLU A 174 -30.19 14.34 19.20
C GLU A 174 -30.57 14.13 17.72
N ARG A 175 -29.70 14.61 16.83
CA ARG A 175 -29.76 14.35 15.39
C ARG A 175 -28.52 13.63 14.94
N GLN A 176 -28.70 12.42 14.46
CA GLN A 176 -27.62 11.63 13.86
C GLN A 176 -27.58 11.93 12.37
N ILE A 177 -26.56 12.65 11.94
CA ILE A 177 -26.36 13.07 10.55
C ILE A 177 -25.39 12.14 9.79
N PHE A 178 -24.62 11.31 10.51
CA PHE A 178 -23.72 10.34 9.94
C PHE A 178 -24.11 8.92 10.35
N SER A 179 -23.78 7.95 9.50
CA SER A 179 -23.87 6.52 9.81
C SER A 179 -22.99 6.16 11.03
N ILE A 180 -23.18 4.97 11.58
CA ILE A 180 -22.21 4.40 12.51
C ILE A 180 -20.87 4.17 11.77
N LYS A 181 -19.75 4.14 12.50
CA LYS A 181 -18.45 3.79 11.90
C LYS A 181 -18.48 2.40 11.32
N ASP A 182 -18.13 2.27 10.04
CA ASP A 182 -18.07 0.99 9.38
C ASP A 182 -16.93 0.13 10.00
N LYS A 183 -17.30 -1.08 10.42
CA LYS A 183 -16.38 -2.04 11.02
C LYS A 183 -15.37 -2.60 10.01
N HIS A 184 -15.70 -2.56 8.71
CA HIS A 184 -14.83 -3.01 7.64
C HIS A 184 -13.46 -2.33 7.70
N PHE A 185 -13.41 -1.01 7.93
CA PHE A 185 -12.16 -0.25 8.05
C PHE A 185 -11.30 -0.60 9.29
N LYS A 186 -11.82 -1.42 10.19
CA LYS A 186 -11.10 -1.91 11.38
C LYS A 186 -10.68 -3.37 11.26
N ALA A 187 -11.12 -4.08 10.21
CA ALA A 187 -10.77 -5.47 9.99
C ALA A 187 -9.25 -5.61 9.82
N GLU A 188 -8.68 -6.68 10.36
CA GLU A 188 -7.22 -6.94 10.33
C GLU A 188 -6.69 -7.06 8.90
N ASN A 189 -7.47 -7.66 8.01
CA ASN A 189 -7.12 -7.86 6.61
C ASN A 189 -7.39 -6.64 5.71
N PHE A 190 -8.10 -5.61 6.20
CA PHE A 190 -8.49 -4.45 5.38
C PHE A 190 -7.31 -3.82 4.65
N LEU A 191 -6.22 -3.52 5.39
CA LEU A 191 -5.04 -2.91 4.79
C LEU A 191 -4.36 -3.83 3.76
N ASP A 192 -4.38 -5.14 3.96
CA ASP A 192 -3.74 -6.08 3.04
C ASP A 192 -4.60 -6.23 1.75
N THR A 193 -5.94 -6.19 1.86
CA THR A 193 -6.84 -6.09 0.71
C THR A 193 -6.60 -4.81 -0.07
N VAL A 194 -6.56 -3.65 0.59
CA VAL A 194 -6.28 -2.34 -0.05
C VAL A 194 -4.93 -2.34 -0.76
N LYS A 195 -3.89 -2.95 -0.17
CA LYS A 195 -2.58 -3.07 -0.84
C LYS A 195 -2.67 -3.89 -2.13
N GLN A 196 -3.39 -5.00 -2.10
CA GLN A 196 -3.56 -5.83 -3.29
C GLN A 196 -4.30 -5.07 -4.39
N ASP A 197 -5.42 -4.43 -4.05
CA ASP A 197 -6.26 -3.68 -4.98
C ASP A 197 -5.48 -2.55 -5.65
N TYR A 198 -4.82 -1.70 -4.86
CA TYR A 198 -4.04 -0.60 -5.42
C TYR A 198 -2.77 -1.06 -6.15
N THR A 199 -2.15 -2.16 -5.76
CA THR A 199 -1.04 -2.73 -6.52
C THR A 199 -1.51 -3.24 -7.87
N ASN A 200 -2.66 -3.88 -7.92
CA ASN A 200 -3.29 -4.32 -9.17
C ASN A 200 -3.66 -3.11 -10.05
N LEU A 201 -4.27 -2.07 -9.46
CA LEU A 201 -4.61 -0.83 -10.16
C LEU A 201 -3.36 -0.15 -10.75
N ILE A 202 -2.29 0.01 -9.97
CA ILE A 202 -1.02 0.55 -10.46
C ILE A 202 -0.52 -0.27 -11.65
N ASN A 203 -0.51 -1.59 -11.53
CA ASN A 203 0.00 -2.49 -12.57
C ASN A 203 -0.82 -2.45 -13.88
N GLN A 204 -2.08 -2.01 -13.85
CA GLN A 204 -2.88 -1.82 -15.06
C GLN A 204 -2.37 -0.62 -15.90
N TYR A 205 -1.73 0.37 -15.25
CA TYR A 205 -1.21 1.57 -15.90
C TYR A 205 0.31 1.53 -16.12
N VAL A 206 1.01 0.51 -15.63
CA VAL A 206 2.44 0.31 -15.89
C VAL A 206 2.63 -0.24 -17.29
N GLN A 207 3.39 0.47 -18.13
CA GLN A 207 3.68 0.06 -19.51
C GLN A 207 4.87 -0.89 -19.60
N ASP A 208 5.90 -0.70 -18.78
CA ASP A 208 7.10 -1.56 -18.74
C ASP A 208 6.95 -2.64 -17.67
N GLU A 209 6.92 -3.90 -18.09
CA GLU A 209 6.85 -5.07 -17.19
C GLU A 209 7.90 -5.04 -16.06
N LYS A 210 9.08 -4.42 -16.30
CA LYS A 210 10.13 -4.27 -15.28
C LYS A 210 9.75 -3.31 -14.15
N GLN A 211 8.76 -2.46 -14.36
CA GLN A 211 8.25 -1.49 -13.37
C GLN A 211 7.03 -2.02 -12.60
N ARG A 212 6.53 -3.19 -12.95
CA ARG A 212 5.43 -3.82 -12.21
C ARG A 212 5.77 -3.99 -10.74
N LEU A 213 4.76 -3.74 -9.90
CA LEU A 213 4.85 -3.85 -8.46
C LEU A 213 4.22 -5.15 -7.98
N GLN A 214 4.67 -5.62 -6.81
CA GLN A 214 4.05 -6.73 -6.09
C GLN A 214 3.77 -6.32 -4.64
N VAL A 215 2.77 -6.92 -4.03
CA VAL A 215 2.55 -6.74 -2.60
C VAL A 215 3.61 -7.52 -1.83
N PHE A 216 4.19 -6.88 -0.79
CA PHE A 216 5.15 -7.56 0.06
C PHE A 216 4.48 -8.68 0.85
N GLU A 217 4.90 -9.91 0.60
CA GLU A 217 4.44 -11.10 1.30
C GLU A 217 5.19 -11.26 2.62
N ARG A 218 4.53 -11.01 3.76
CA ARG A 218 5.16 -11.07 5.10
C ARG A 218 5.73 -12.44 5.44
N GLY A 219 5.05 -13.51 5.03
CA GLY A 219 5.48 -14.89 5.18
C GLY A 219 6.45 -15.37 4.11
N GLY A 220 6.64 -14.62 3.01
CA GLY A 220 7.46 -14.97 1.85
C GLY A 220 8.96 -15.02 2.12
N MET A 221 9.74 -15.24 1.08
CA MET A 221 11.20 -15.43 1.17
C MET A 221 11.97 -14.20 1.69
N TYR A 222 11.47 -13.00 1.40
CA TYR A 222 12.13 -11.75 1.73
C TYR A 222 11.87 -11.28 3.16
N LEU A 223 12.76 -10.44 3.68
CA LEU A 223 12.63 -9.77 4.97
C LEU A 223 12.27 -8.31 4.77
N ALA A 224 11.21 -7.83 5.44
CA ALA A 224 10.84 -6.41 5.42
C ALA A 224 11.89 -5.58 6.16
N THR A 225 12.27 -4.43 5.60
CA THR A 225 13.05 -3.42 6.30
C THR A 225 12.16 -2.61 7.24
N LYS A 226 12.74 -2.09 8.32
CA LYS A 226 12.05 -1.26 9.31
C LYS A 226 12.16 0.21 8.93
N LYS A 227 11.07 0.95 9.06
CA LYS A 227 11.09 2.41 8.88
C LYS A 227 11.82 3.07 10.06
N ILE A 228 12.81 3.90 9.77
CA ILE A 228 13.56 4.66 10.76
C ILE A 228 12.92 6.04 10.89
N GLY A 229 12.41 6.36 12.08
CA GLY A 229 11.86 7.68 12.38
C GLY A 229 12.95 8.74 12.45
N LYS A 230 12.66 9.98 12.04
CA LYS A 230 13.62 11.09 11.95
C LYS A 230 14.42 11.37 13.23
N ASN A 231 13.81 11.14 14.41
CA ASN A 231 14.41 11.38 15.72
C ASN A 231 14.43 10.10 16.57
N ASN A 232 14.64 8.95 15.96
CA ASN A 232 14.70 7.68 16.68
C ASN A 232 16.06 7.54 17.36
N PRO A 233 16.13 7.41 18.70
CA PRO A 233 17.41 7.25 19.42
C PRO A 233 18.13 5.93 19.04
N LYS A 234 17.41 4.96 18.48
CA LYS A 234 17.94 3.67 18.01
C LYS A 234 18.13 3.63 16.48
N ALA A 235 18.28 4.78 15.82
CA ALA A 235 18.40 4.83 14.36
C ALA A 235 19.58 3.97 13.84
N ALA A 236 20.75 4.08 14.44
CA ALA A 236 21.94 3.33 14.04
C ALA A 236 21.76 1.80 14.18
N GLU A 237 21.12 1.33 15.25
CA GLU A 237 20.80 -0.09 15.43
C GLU A 237 19.82 -0.59 14.36
N MET A 238 18.81 0.22 14.04
CA MET A 238 17.84 -0.10 13.00
C MET A 238 18.45 -0.07 11.60
N GLU A 239 19.39 0.81 11.32
CA GLU A 239 20.15 0.84 10.07
C GLU A 239 20.99 -0.43 9.90
N ALA A 240 21.71 -0.85 10.94
CA ALA A 240 22.48 -2.09 10.95
C ALA A 240 21.58 -3.34 10.73
N ASP A 241 20.40 -3.37 11.40
CA ASP A 241 19.41 -4.45 11.19
C ASP A 241 18.88 -4.43 9.74
N ASN A 242 18.55 -3.25 9.21
CA ASN A 242 18.09 -3.10 7.83
C ASN A 242 19.16 -3.52 6.81
N ALA A 243 20.43 -3.22 7.06
CA ALA A 243 21.53 -3.65 6.20
C ALA A 243 21.61 -5.19 6.12
N LYS A 244 21.45 -5.90 7.25
CA LYS A 244 21.39 -7.38 7.27
C LYS A 244 20.17 -7.93 6.53
N ARG A 245 19.01 -7.30 6.68
CA ARG A 245 17.78 -7.68 5.96
C ARG A 245 17.94 -7.48 4.45
N THR A 246 18.56 -6.38 4.05
CA THR A 246 18.86 -6.10 2.64
C THR A 246 19.84 -7.13 2.08
N LEU A 247 20.89 -7.48 2.82
CA LEU A 247 21.85 -8.51 2.41
C LEU A 247 21.17 -9.88 2.25
N TRP A 248 20.29 -10.29 3.20
CA TRP A 248 19.49 -11.50 3.04
C TRP A 248 18.68 -11.45 1.74
N ASN A 249 17.96 -10.35 1.48
CA ASN A 249 17.13 -10.21 0.29
C ASN A 249 17.96 -10.31 -1.01
N GLN A 250 19.14 -9.69 -1.05
CA GLN A 250 20.08 -9.80 -2.18
C GLN A 250 20.59 -11.24 -2.37
N THR A 251 20.85 -11.97 -1.26
CA THR A 251 21.25 -13.37 -1.33
C THR A 251 20.10 -14.26 -1.84
N VAL A 252 18.87 -14.00 -1.42
CA VAL A 252 17.66 -14.65 -1.99
C VAL A 252 17.56 -14.40 -3.50
N ASP A 253 17.79 -13.17 -3.96
CA ASP A 253 17.80 -12.85 -5.40
C ASP A 253 18.83 -13.67 -6.16
N ARG A 254 20.04 -13.77 -5.63
CA ARG A 254 21.10 -14.60 -6.22
C ARG A 254 20.73 -16.08 -6.23
N ALA A 255 20.16 -16.59 -5.12
CA ALA A 255 19.72 -17.96 -5.01
C ALA A 255 18.69 -18.33 -6.10
N ILE A 256 17.70 -17.44 -6.33
CA ILE A 256 16.68 -17.66 -7.36
C ILE A 256 17.29 -17.65 -8.75
N VAL A 257 18.18 -16.70 -9.06
CA VAL A 257 18.87 -16.61 -10.36
C VAL A 257 19.73 -17.84 -10.61
N THR A 258 20.34 -18.41 -9.55
CA THR A 258 21.17 -19.61 -9.62
C THR A 258 20.35 -20.90 -9.75
N GLY A 259 19.01 -20.84 -9.59
CA GLY A 259 18.13 -22.01 -9.72
C GLY A 259 17.84 -22.73 -8.40
N VAL A 260 18.15 -22.15 -7.24
CA VAL A 260 17.74 -22.70 -5.95
C VAL A 260 16.20 -22.67 -5.84
N ALA A 261 15.62 -23.77 -5.42
CA ALA A 261 14.17 -23.87 -5.30
C ALA A 261 13.62 -22.94 -4.21
N LYS A 262 12.48 -22.31 -4.50
CA LYS A 262 11.81 -21.40 -3.54
C LYS A 262 11.49 -22.07 -2.21
N SER A 263 11.12 -23.35 -2.24
CA SER A 263 10.86 -24.17 -1.04
C SER A 263 12.07 -24.28 -0.13
N GLU A 264 13.27 -24.45 -0.69
CA GLU A 264 14.51 -24.55 0.08
C GLU A 264 14.86 -23.21 0.74
N ILE A 265 14.70 -22.10 0.01
CA ILE A 265 14.89 -20.75 0.56
C ILE A 265 13.92 -20.50 1.72
N MET A 266 12.65 -20.88 1.54
CA MET A 266 11.62 -20.74 2.59
C MET A 266 11.93 -21.60 3.81
N GLN A 267 12.41 -22.82 3.61
CA GLN A 267 12.83 -23.70 4.69
C GLN A 267 13.99 -23.12 5.48
N ILE A 268 15.04 -22.64 4.81
CA ILE A 268 16.17 -21.95 5.47
C ILE A 268 15.69 -20.73 6.25
N LYS A 269 14.81 -19.90 5.65
CA LYS A 269 14.24 -18.75 6.36
C LYS A 269 13.49 -19.16 7.61
N LYS A 270 12.64 -20.20 7.54
CA LYS A 270 11.88 -20.71 8.66
C LYS A 270 12.83 -21.18 9.78
N GLU A 271 13.69 -22.15 9.47
CA GLU A 271 14.52 -22.83 10.47
C GLU A 271 15.63 -21.90 11.05
N ARG A 272 16.27 -21.07 10.21
CA ARG A 272 17.42 -20.27 10.61
C ARG A 272 17.08 -18.85 11.05
N ILE A 273 15.92 -18.32 10.67
CA ILE A 273 15.52 -16.96 11.04
C ILE A 273 14.28 -17.01 11.93
N THR A 274 13.15 -17.53 11.43
CA THR A 274 11.87 -17.42 12.14
C THR A 274 11.87 -18.18 13.46
N ASP A 275 12.23 -19.45 13.42
CA ASP A 275 12.23 -20.32 14.59
C ASP A 275 13.31 -19.88 15.60
N ARG A 276 14.50 -19.48 15.12
CA ARG A 276 15.58 -18.96 15.98
C ARG A 276 15.24 -17.62 16.62
N ILE A 277 14.51 -16.74 15.93
CA ILE A 277 14.02 -15.50 16.53
C ILE A 277 13.00 -15.82 17.62
N ALA A 278 12.05 -16.72 17.36
CA ALA A 278 11.03 -17.12 18.33
C ALA A 278 11.68 -17.73 19.60
N GLU A 279 12.62 -18.64 19.44
CA GLU A 279 13.41 -19.24 20.52
C GLU A 279 14.18 -18.18 21.32
N SER A 280 14.87 -17.28 20.60
CA SER A 280 15.66 -16.20 21.21
C SER A 280 14.79 -15.21 22.01
N VAL A 281 13.63 -14.85 21.47
CA VAL A 281 12.69 -13.95 22.16
C VAL A 281 12.14 -14.62 23.41
N TRP A 282 11.84 -15.92 23.35
CA TRP A 282 11.34 -16.69 24.49
C TRP A 282 12.37 -16.81 25.62
N ILE A 283 13.66 -17.06 25.28
CA ILE A 283 14.72 -17.27 26.28
C ILE A 283 15.28 -15.93 26.82
N TYR A 284 15.53 -14.95 25.94
CA TYR A 284 16.33 -13.75 26.27
C TYR A 284 15.56 -12.45 26.19
N GLY A 285 14.26 -12.49 25.82
CA GLY A 285 13.48 -11.31 25.48
C GLY A 285 13.95 -10.66 24.17
N ASN A 286 13.42 -9.49 23.85
CA ASN A 286 13.68 -8.80 22.59
C ASN A 286 15.05 -8.11 22.58
N ARG A 287 16.11 -8.79 22.13
CA ARG A 287 17.49 -8.26 22.02
C ARG A 287 17.88 -8.00 20.57
N PRO A 288 18.10 -6.74 20.16
CA PRO A 288 18.39 -6.36 18.77
C PRO A 288 19.66 -7.01 18.19
N ASN A 289 20.70 -7.15 18.99
CA ASN A 289 22.00 -7.69 18.54
C ASN A 289 21.93 -9.17 18.12
N LEU A 290 21.03 -9.94 18.73
CA LEU A 290 20.84 -11.34 18.38
C LEU A 290 20.24 -11.51 16.98
N LEU A 291 19.34 -10.61 16.58
CA LEU A 291 18.69 -10.65 15.28
C LEU A 291 19.70 -10.55 14.13
N SER A 292 20.68 -9.65 14.26
CA SER A 292 21.73 -9.46 13.25
C SER A 292 22.60 -10.73 13.07
N SER A 293 22.93 -11.41 14.17
CA SER A 293 23.67 -12.67 14.17
C SER A 293 22.87 -13.80 13.53
N ILE A 294 21.59 -13.95 13.88
CA ILE A 294 20.68 -14.95 13.34
C ILE A 294 20.56 -14.80 11.81
N ILE A 295 20.34 -13.58 11.30
CA ILE A 295 20.25 -13.33 9.87
C ILE A 295 21.58 -13.62 9.18
N GLY A 296 22.72 -13.25 9.81
CA GLY A 296 24.05 -13.54 9.27
C GLY A 296 24.32 -15.04 9.08
N THR A 297 23.92 -15.86 10.07
CA THR A 297 24.04 -17.32 9.98
C THR A 297 23.16 -17.90 8.86
N ALA A 298 21.93 -17.39 8.71
CA ALA A 298 21.04 -17.83 7.64
C ALA A 298 21.57 -17.46 6.25
N ILE A 299 22.20 -16.29 6.09
CA ILE A 299 22.86 -15.88 4.84
C ILE A 299 23.98 -16.88 4.50
N ALA A 300 24.85 -17.24 5.45
CA ALA A 300 25.93 -18.18 5.22
C ALA A 300 25.41 -19.56 4.75
N VAL A 301 24.32 -20.06 5.33
CA VAL A 301 23.69 -21.32 4.92
C VAL A 301 23.14 -21.22 3.48
N LEU A 302 22.51 -20.10 3.12
CA LEU A 302 21.97 -19.89 1.79
C LEU A 302 23.10 -19.77 0.75
N GLU A 303 24.21 -19.11 1.07
CA GLU A 303 25.42 -19.03 0.22
C GLU A 303 26.03 -20.42 -0.06
N LEU A 304 26.08 -21.27 0.96
CA LEU A 304 26.54 -22.64 0.78
C LEU A 304 25.63 -23.43 -0.16
N LEU A 305 24.32 -23.21 -0.08
CA LEU A 305 23.38 -23.86 -1.00
C LEU A 305 23.53 -23.35 -2.43
N ILE A 306 23.70 -22.05 -2.63
CA ILE A 306 24.00 -21.44 -3.94
C ILE A 306 25.26 -22.07 -4.54
N SER A 307 26.35 -22.17 -3.75
CA SER A 307 27.60 -22.77 -4.21
C SER A 307 27.44 -24.24 -4.63
N LYS A 308 26.64 -25.03 -3.89
CA LYS A 308 26.36 -26.43 -4.24
C LYS A 308 25.60 -26.55 -5.57
N VAL A 309 24.59 -25.69 -5.79
CA VAL A 309 23.82 -25.67 -7.04
C VAL A 309 24.71 -25.31 -8.22
N LEU A 310 25.56 -24.28 -8.07
CA LEU A 310 26.51 -23.88 -9.11
C LEU A 310 27.48 -25.00 -9.47
N LEU A 311 28.10 -25.66 -8.48
CA LEU A 311 29.00 -26.80 -8.73
C LEU A 311 28.32 -27.92 -9.49
N LYS A 312 27.10 -28.28 -9.07
CA LYS A 312 26.31 -29.31 -9.75
C LYS A 312 25.99 -28.94 -11.21
N THR A 313 25.72 -27.65 -11.47
CA THR A 313 25.44 -27.14 -12.82
C THR A 313 26.70 -27.22 -13.70
N LEU A 314 27.87 -26.88 -13.16
CA LEU A 314 29.15 -26.99 -13.84
C LEU A 314 29.48 -28.46 -14.17
N GLU A 315 29.32 -29.38 -13.22
CA GLU A 315 29.54 -30.83 -13.45
C GLU A 315 28.63 -31.38 -14.55
N LEU A 316 27.39 -30.90 -14.64
CA LEU A 316 26.46 -31.29 -15.70
C LEU A 316 26.90 -30.71 -17.06
N ALA A 317 27.33 -29.47 -17.09
CA ALA A 317 27.83 -28.83 -18.31
C ALA A 317 29.06 -29.57 -18.84
N ASP A 318 30.05 -29.90 -17.97
CA ASP A 318 31.25 -30.67 -18.36
C ASP A 318 30.88 -32.04 -18.94
N LYS A 319 29.89 -32.73 -18.37
CA LYS A 319 29.39 -34.03 -18.90
C LYS A 319 28.73 -33.91 -20.27
N VAL A 320 28.01 -32.80 -20.53
CA VAL A 320 27.40 -32.56 -21.85
C VAL A 320 28.48 -32.27 -22.89
N ILE A 321 29.41 -31.39 -22.57
CA ILE A 321 30.54 -31.06 -23.47
C ILE A 321 31.37 -32.28 -23.78
N SER A 322 31.70 -33.11 -22.79
CA SER A 322 32.46 -34.35 -23.00
C SER A 322 31.73 -35.35 -23.92
N LYS A 323 30.40 -35.46 -23.78
CA LYS A 323 29.60 -36.30 -24.68
C LYS A 323 29.54 -35.78 -26.11
N GLU A 324 29.46 -34.46 -26.30
CA GLU A 324 29.46 -33.87 -27.64
C GLU A 324 30.84 -34.04 -28.33
N LEU A 325 31.94 -33.92 -27.58
CA LEU A 325 33.28 -34.19 -28.09
C LEU A 325 33.52 -35.66 -28.45
N GLU A 326 32.88 -36.62 -27.76
CA GLU A 326 32.94 -38.06 -28.08
C GLU A 326 32.01 -38.44 -29.25
N ALA A 327 31.05 -37.58 -29.63
CA ALA A 327 30.08 -37.84 -30.67
C ALA A 327 30.44 -37.23 -32.03
N GLU A 328 31.55 -36.51 -32.19
CA GLU A 328 32.00 -36.10 -33.52
C GLU A 328 32.64 -37.30 -34.26
N PRO A 329 32.06 -37.79 -35.39
CA PRO A 329 32.69 -38.81 -36.19
C PRO A 329 33.88 -38.21 -36.90
N GLU A 330 35.06 -38.88 -36.78
CA GLU A 330 36.21 -38.65 -37.65
C GLU A 330 35.78 -38.77 -39.13
N ASN A 331 35.59 -37.64 -39.77
CA ASN A 331 35.43 -37.56 -41.21
C ASN A 331 36.51 -36.68 -41.77
N THR A 332 37.72 -37.24 -41.87
CA THR A 332 38.81 -36.73 -42.67
C THR A 332 38.59 -37.16 -44.13
N ASP A 333 37.99 -36.26 -44.91
CA ASP A 333 38.19 -36.23 -46.35
C ASP A 333 38.40 -34.79 -46.79
N PHE A 334 39.67 -34.39 -46.71
CA PHE A 334 40.17 -33.21 -47.40
C PHE A 334 40.22 -33.50 -48.90
N LYS A 335 39.26 -33.03 -49.66
CA LYS A 335 39.43 -32.81 -51.08
C LYS A 335 39.73 -31.32 -51.32
N GLU A 336 41.01 -31.12 -51.70
CA GLU A 336 41.46 -29.91 -52.35
C GLU A 336 40.52 -29.47 -53.44
N GLN A 337 39.96 -28.29 -53.38
CA GLN A 337 39.42 -27.57 -54.54
C GLN A 337 40.05 -26.19 -54.65
N LYS A 338 40.63 -26.05 -55.85
CA LYS A 338 41.36 -24.93 -56.42
C LYS A 338 40.72 -23.56 -56.22
N ALA A 339 41.58 -22.57 -56.04
CA ALA A 339 41.34 -21.16 -56.16
C ALA A 339 40.75 -20.74 -57.50
N VAL A 340 39.80 -19.86 -57.53
CA VAL A 340 39.34 -19.04 -58.67
C VAL A 340 39.02 -17.61 -58.15
N PRO A 341 39.26 -16.55 -58.98
CA PRO A 341 39.72 -15.26 -58.48
C PRO A 341 38.63 -14.25 -58.13
N GLU A 342 39.06 -13.21 -57.41
CA GLU A 342 38.40 -11.94 -57.16
C GLU A 342 37.83 -11.29 -58.43
N GLU A 343 36.53 -10.97 -58.41
CA GLU A 343 36.03 -9.74 -59.08
C GLU A 343 34.66 -9.34 -58.58
N SER A 344 34.54 -8.02 -58.34
CA SER A 344 33.31 -7.22 -58.30
C SER A 344 32.50 -7.15 -57.00
N ARG A 345 32.88 -6.16 -56.20
CA ARG A 345 31.99 -5.44 -55.31
C ARG A 345 30.82 -4.86 -56.06
N LYS A 346 29.60 -5.30 -55.74
CA LYS A 346 28.40 -4.49 -55.86
C LYS A 346 27.60 -4.55 -54.55
N GLN A 347 27.40 -3.36 -54.01
CA GLN A 347 26.55 -3.11 -52.85
C GLN A 347 25.13 -3.59 -53.19
N ALA A 348 24.59 -4.43 -52.31
CA ALA A 348 23.17 -4.74 -52.29
C ALA A 348 22.61 -4.29 -50.94
N ASP A 349 21.63 -3.37 -51.04
CA ASP A 349 20.83 -2.88 -49.93
C ASP A 349 20.22 -4.00 -49.10
N THR A 350 20.47 -3.96 -47.79
CA THR A 350 19.77 -4.81 -46.83
C THR A 350 18.37 -4.24 -46.59
N PRO A 351 17.29 -5.00 -46.76
CA PRO A 351 15.96 -4.55 -46.38
C PRO A 351 15.85 -4.49 -44.87
N LYS A 352 15.31 -3.39 -44.34
CA LYS A 352 14.92 -3.20 -42.95
C LYS A 352 13.98 -4.33 -42.53
N PRO A 353 14.12 -4.90 -41.34
CA PRO A 353 13.18 -5.88 -40.82
C PRO A 353 11.80 -5.26 -40.66
N ALA A 354 10.80 -5.95 -41.19
CA ALA A 354 9.40 -5.59 -41.10
C ALA A 354 8.96 -5.59 -39.63
N ILE A 355 8.28 -4.53 -39.20
CA ILE A 355 7.64 -4.42 -37.89
C ILE A 355 6.55 -5.48 -37.81
N PRO A 356 6.55 -6.37 -36.80
CA PRO A 356 5.46 -7.34 -36.63
C PRO A 356 4.12 -6.63 -36.40
N PRO A 357 3.00 -7.18 -36.90
CA PRO A 357 1.69 -6.56 -36.72
C PRO A 357 1.33 -6.52 -35.23
N ARG A 358 0.78 -5.36 -34.81
CA ARG A 358 0.29 -5.11 -33.47
C ARG A 358 -0.67 -6.21 -33.03
N PRO A 359 -0.50 -6.83 -31.84
CA PRO A 359 -1.45 -7.81 -31.34
C PRO A 359 -2.83 -7.16 -31.18
N GLN A 360 -3.87 -7.85 -31.62
CA GLN A 360 -5.25 -7.41 -31.41
C GLN A 360 -5.58 -7.39 -29.93
N PRO A 361 -6.32 -6.38 -29.43
CA PRO A 361 -6.68 -6.29 -28.01
C PRO A 361 -7.56 -7.47 -27.59
N SER A 362 -7.31 -8.00 -26.38
CA SER A 362 -8.10 -9.04 -25.75
C SER A 362 -9.57 -8.61 -25.55
N PRO A 363 -10.53 -9.54 -25.39
CA PRO A 363 -11.95 -9.21 -25.18
C PRO A 363 -12.24 -8.27 -24.02
N GLU A 364 -11.36 -8.20 -23.00
CA GLU A 364 -11.48 -7.28 -21.86
C GLU A 364 -11.16 -5.82 -22.23
N ALA A 365 -10.33 -5.57 -23.26
CA ALA A 365 -10.05 -4.21 -23.75
C ALA A 365 -11.25 -3.59 -24.48
N VAL A 366 -12.17 -4.40 -24.99
CA VAL A 366 -13.42 -3.92 -25.63
C VAL A 366 -14.39 -3.37 -24.57
N SER A 367 -14.39 -3.92 -23.36
CA SER A 367 -15.22 -3.47 -22.25
C SER A 367 -14.93 -2.03 -21.83
N TYR A 368 -13.66 -1.59 -21.84
CA TYR A 368 -13.28 -0.24 -21.43
C TYR A 368 -13.74 0.85 -22.43
N LYS A 369 -13.65 0.57 -23.72
CA LYS A 369 -14.16 1.48 -24.76
C LYS A 369 -15.68 1.63 -24.66
N HIS A 370 -16.36 0.54 -24.37
CA HIS A 370 -17.82 0.52 -24.17
C HIS A 370 -18.27 1.29 -22.92
N LEU A 371 -17.50 1.22 -21.83
CA LEU A 371 -17.75 2.02 -20.62
C LEU A 371 -17.54 3.51 -20.86
N CYS A 372 -16.54 3.91 -21.66
CA CYS A 372 -16.34 5.31 -22.01
C CYS A 372 -17.49 5.84 -22.90
N GLU A 373 -18.01 5.05 -23.82
CA GLU A 373 -19.15 5.42 -24.68
C GLU A 373 -20.46 5.53 -23.88
N ILE A 374 -20.68 4.65 -22.88
CA ILE A 374 -21.83 4.74 -21.97
C ILE A 374 -21.74 6.02 -21.12
N TYR A 375 -20.55 6.37 -20.63
CA TYR A 375 -20.35 7.56 -19.79
C TYR A 375 -20.53 8.86 -20.57
N GLN A 376 -20.13 8.90 -21.85
CA GLN A 376 -20.40 10.04 -22.73
C GLN A 376 -21.89 10.23 -23.03
N LYS A 377 -22.64 9.13 -23.21
CA LYS A 377 -24.09 9.17 -23.44
C LYS A 377 -24.92 9.54 -22.20
N LEU A 378 -24.34 9.49 -21.00
CA LEU A 378 -25.00 9.91 -19.77
C LEU A 378 -24.74 11.39 -19.42
N GLN A 379 -23.89 12.07 -20.22
CA GLN A 379 -23.63 13.51 -20.06
C GLN A 379 -24.30 14.37 -21.16
N GLU A 380 -24.94 13.77 -22.16
CA GLU A 380 -25.88 14.40 -23.09
C GLU A 380 -27.32 14.23 -22.61
#